data_7d58e385c4f72f46a771908e66e3b7ce
#
_entry.id   7d58e385c4f72f46a771908e66e3b7ce
#
_cell.length_a   1.000
_cell.length_b   1.000
_cell.length_c   1.000
_cell.angle_alpha   90.00
_cell.angle_beta   90.00
_cell.angle_gamma   90.00
#
_symmetry.space_group_name_H-M   'P 1'
#
loop_
_entity.id
_entity.type
_entity.pdbx_description
1 polymer ?
#
loop_
_entity_poly.entity_id
_entity_poly.type
_entity_poly.pdbx_seq_one_letter_code
_entity_poly.pdbx_strand_id
1 'polypeptide(L)'
;MNVYKKITKLEKIYLMFKFSGYFNLNIDGKTVQSEKDAVQILAEGFNIDDLQDGNWDALADRLERPDYIIPDSINIFINNAKYLFINDEISKNIFLEILSDTVLWWDEGVEIYIVGGRRKKFN
;
A
#
# COMPACT_ATOMS: atom_id res chain seq x y z
N MET A 1 2.68 -5.07 -15.89
CA MET A 1 3.38 -5.86 -14.86
C MET A 1 2.63 -5.79 -13.54
N ASN A 2 2.41 -6.91 -12.91
CA ASN A 2 1.72 -6.92 -11.62
C ASN A 2 2.73 -6.72 -10.50
N VAL A 3 2.63 -5.62 -9.78
CA VAL A 3 3.53 -5.30 -8.68
C VAL A 3 3.03 -5.84 -7.33
N TYR A 4 1.84 -6.43 -7.31
CA TYR A 4 1.26 -6.94 -6.08
C TYR A 4 1.61 -8.42 -5.89
N LYS A 5 2.22 -8.73 -4.75
CA LYS A 5 2.62 -10.10 -4.43
C LYS A 5 1.69 -10.67 -3.37
N LYS A 6 1.06 -11.80 -3.67
CA LYS A 6 0.14 -12.42 -2.72
C LYS A 6 0.93 -13.30 -1.76
N ILE A 7 0.72 -13.10 -0.48
CA ILE A 7 1.40 -13.86 0.57
C ILE A 7 0.42 -14.30 1.65
N THR A 8 0.81 -15.31 2.40
CA THR A 8 0.04 -15.75 3.55
C THR A 8 0.38 -14.91 4.77
N LYS A 9 -0.43 -15.03 5.82
CA LYS A 9 -0.12 -14.36 7.08
C LYS A 9 1.20 -14.82 7.67
N LEU A 10 1.53 -16.08 7.51
CA LEU A 10 2.79 -16.62 8.01
C LEU A 10 3.97 -16.05 7.23
N GLU A 11 3.84 -15.96 5.91
CA GLU A 11 4.88 -15.35 5.09
C GLU A 11 5.09 -13.88 5.46
N LYS A 12 4.02 -13.15 5.80
CA LYS A 12 4.13 -11.77 6.26
C LYS A 12 4.98 -11.69 7.51
N ILE A 13 4.72 -12.55 8.49
CA ILE A 13 5.49 -12.57 9.74
C ILE A 13 6.98 -12.77 9.44
N TYR A 14 7.27 -13.74 8.57
CA TYR A 14 8.64 -14.02 8.18
C TYR A 14 9.30 -12.80 7.52
N LEU A 15 8.59 -12.14 6.60
CA LEU A 15 9.12 -10.98 5.90
C LEU A 15 9.36 -9.80 6.84
N MET A 16 8.45 -9.56 7.76
CA MET A 16 8.62 -8.48 8.73
C MET A 16 9.83 -8.73 9.64
N PHE A 17 10.06 -9.98 9.98
CA PHE A 17 11.25 -10.35 10.76
C PHE A 17 12.52 -10.19 9.92
N LYS A 18 12.51 -10.71 8.70
CA LYS A 18 13.67 -10.66 7.80
C LYS A 18 14.06 -9.22 7.47
N PHE A 19 13.07 -8.34 7.28
CA PHE A 19 13.30 -6.95 6.90
C PHE A 19 12.98 -5.99 8.04
N SER A 20 13.35 -6.36 9.27
CA SER A 20 13.02 -5.56 10.44
C SER A 20 13.66 -4.16 10.42
N GLY A 21 14.73 -3.98 9.67
CA GLY A 21 15.34 -2.67 9.51
C GLY A 21 14.69 -1.80 8.43
N TYR A 22 13.70 -2.35 7.69
CA TYR A 22 13.01 -1.64 6.64
C TYR A 22 11.76 -0.95 7.20
N PHE A 23 11.28 0.03 6.47
CA PHE A 23 10.00 0.64 6.84
C PHE A 23 8.87 -0.29 6.38
N ASN A 24 8.03 -0.70 7.32
CA ASN A 24 6.91 -1.59 7.04
C ASN A 24 5.60 -0.84 7.27
N LEU A 25 4.85 -0.60 6.19
CA LEU A 25 3.56 0.05 6.26
C LEU A 25 2.46 -0.99 6.19
N ASN A 26 1.64 -1.06 7.24
CA ASN A 26 0.51 -1.98 7.29
C ASN A 26 -0.78 -1.23 7.02
N ILE A 27 -1.51 -1.67 6.00
CA ILE A 27 -2.80 -1.10 5.63
C ILE A 27 -3.86 -2.17 5.91
N ASP A 28 -4.87 -1.83 6.71
CA ASP A 28 -5.98 -2.74 6.98
C ASP A 28 -7.12 -2.42 6.01
N GLY A 29 -7.37 -3.33 5.07
CA GLY A 29 -8.41 -3.14 4.07
C GLY A 29 -9.79 -2.89 4.63
N LYS A 30 -10.07 -3.39 5.86
CA LYS A 30 -11.36 -3.16 6.49
C LYS A 30 -11.59 -1.70 6.82
N THR A 31 -10.53 -0.93 7.04
CA THR A 31 -10.64 0.48 7.42
C THR A 31 -10.56 1.43 6.23
N VAL A 32 -10.38 0.91 5.02
CA VAL A 32 -10.23 1.74 3.84
C VAL A 32 -11.44 1.53 2.92
N GLN A 33 -12.44 2.39 3.08
CA GLN A 33 -13.71 2.27 2.36
C GLN A 33 -14.07 3.52 1.56
N SER A 34 -13.26 4.57 1.64
CA SER A 34 -13.50 5.80 0.92
C SER A 34 -12.20 6.43 0.48
N GLU A 35 -12.29 7.37 -0.45
CA GLU A 35 -11.14 8.16 -0.89
C GLU A 35 -10.45 8.82 0.31
N LYS A 36 -11.24 9.39 1.21
CA LYS A 36 -10.72 10.04 2.40
C LYS A 36 -9.93 9.06 3.28
N ASP A 37 -10.47 7.87 3.49
CA ASP A 37 -9.79 6.85 4.29
C ASP A 37 -8.44 6.50 3.66
N ALA A 38 -8.42 6.29 2.35
CA ALA A 38 -7.21 5.89 1.64
C ALA A 38 -6.14 6.98 1.69
N VAL A 39 -6.54 8.22 1.44
CA VAL A 39 -5.61 9.33 1.47
C VAL A 39 -5.03 9.51 2.87
N GLN A 40 -5.88 9.41 3.88
CA GLN A 40 -5.44 9.55 5.26
C GLN A 40 -4.42 8.48 5.66
N ILE A 41 -4.71 7.23 5.35
CA ILE A 41 -3.83 6.14 5.77
C ILE A 41 -2.47 6.22 5.05
N LEU A 42 -2.46 6.60 3.79
CA LEU A 42 -1.21 6.74 3.05
C LEU A 42 -0.44 7.99 3.48
N ALA A 43 -1.13 9.09 3.77
CA ALA A 43 -0.48 10.28 4.27
C ALA A 43 0.19 10.03 5.61
N GLU A 44 -0.50 9.32 6.51
CA GLU A 44 0.10 8.95 7.79
C GLU A 44 1.27 7.99 7.61
N GLY A 45 1.09 7.00 6.75
CA GLY A 45 2.12 5.99 6.51
C GLY A 45 3.39 6.56 5.90
N PHE A 46 3.26 7.52 5.00
CA PHE A 46 4.40 8.14 4.35
C PHE A 46 4.80 9.47 4.99
N ASN A 47 4.19 9.80 6.12
CA ASN A 47 4.50 11.01 6.87
C ASN A 47 4.34 12.29 6.04
N ILE A 48 3.23 12.39 5.31
CA ILE A 48 2.89 13.55 4.52
C ILE A 48 1.92 14.41 5.31
N ASP A 49 2.32 15.65 5.63
CA ASP A 49 1.56 16.48 6.55
C ASP A 49 0.49 17.37 5.91
N ASP A 50 0.56 17.60 4.62
CA ASP A 50 -0.23 18.65 3.98
C ASP A 50 -1.31 18.14 3.00
N LEU A 51 -1.80 16.94 3.18
CA LEU A 51 -2.89 16.43 2.34
C LEU A 51 -4.25 16.72 2.99
N GLN A 52 -4.54 18.00 3.20
CA GLN A 52 -5.73 18.41 3.91
C GLN A 52 -7.02 18.13 3.15
N ASP A 53 -6.97 18.24 1.83
CA ASP A 53 -8.18 18.06 1.02
C ASP A 53 -8.54 16.59 0.81
N GLY A 54 -7.61 15.69 1.04
CA GLY A 54 -7.89 14.27 1.03
C GLY A 54 -8.40 13.74 -0.30
N ASN A 55 -7.81 14.16 -1.42
CA ASN A 55 -8.24 13.66 -2.72
C ASN A 55 -7.14 12.88 -3.43
N TRP A 56 -7.56 12.07 -4.40
CA TRP A 56 -6.66 11.19 -5.14
C TRP A 56 -5.56 11.94 -5.87
N ASP A 57 -5.88 13.08 -6.46
CA ASP A 57 -4.91 13.85 -7.25
C ASP A 57 -3.79 14.40 -6.38
N ALA A 58 -4.14 14.94 -5.23
CA ALA A 58 -3.14 15.46 -4.30
C ALA A 58 -2.24 14.34 -3.79
N LEU A 59 -2.83 13.19 -3.47
CA LEU A 59 -2.06 12.03 -3.00
C LEU A 59 -1.09 11.56 -4.08
N ALA A 60 -1.59 11.37 -5.30
CA ALA A 60 -0.76 10.88 -6.40
C ALA A 60 0.39 11.84 -6.67
N ASP A 61 0.11 13.13 -6.68
CA ASP A 61 1.14 14.15 -6.92
C ASP A 61 2.26 14.10 -5.87
N ARG A 62 1.88 13.97 -4.60
CA ARG A 62 2.88 13.92 -3.52
C ARG A 62 3.70 12.64 -3.56
N LEU A 63 3.09 11.52 -3.90
CA LEU A 63 3.81 10.26 -3.99
C LEU A 63 4.77 10.21 -5.19
N GLU A 64 4.44 10.92 -6.26
CA GLU A 64 5.32 11.01 -7.42
C GLU A 64 6.51 11.93 -7.20
N ARG A 65 6.39 12.91 -6.32
CA ARG A 65 7.45 13.88 -6.07
C ARG A 65 7.76 13.96 -4.59
N PRO A 66 8.44 12.95 -4.06
CA PRO A 66 8.75 12.95 -2.63
C PRO A 66 9.79 14.00 -2.29
N ASP A 67 9.36 15.08 -1.65
CA ASP A 67 10.23 16.11 -1.14
C ASP A 67 10.68 15.82 0.28
N TYR A 68 10.33 14.64 0.78
CA TYR A 68 10.62 14.21 2.13
C TYR A 68 11.62 13.06 2.09
N ILE A 69 12.22 12.78 3.22
CA ILE A 69 13.17 11.69 3.30
C ILE A 69 12.41 10.37 3.21
N ILE A 70 12.73 9.61 2.16
CA ILE A 70 12.12 8.31 1.95
C ILE A 70 13.09 7.26 2.48
N PRO A 71 12.61 6.28 3.25
CA PRO A 71 13.45 5.15 3.62
C PRO A 71 13.97 4.44 2.38
N ASP A 72 15.16 3.88 2.46
CA ASP A 72 15.75 3.18 1.33
C ASP A 72 14.90 2.02 0.86
N SER A 73 14.12 1.43 1.76
CA SER A 73 13.27 0.29 1.43
C SER A 73 11.97 0.34 2.22
N ILE A 74 10.87 0.13 1.52
CA ILE A 74 9.53 0.13 2.12
C ILE A 74 8.81 -1.15 1.72
N ASN A 75 8.26 -1.83 2.71
CA ASN A 75 7.34 -2.95 2.47
C ASN A 75 5.93 -2.49 2.83
N ILE A 76 5.02 -2.58 1.89
CA ILE A 76 3.62 -2.22 2.11
C ILE A 76 2.82 -3.51 2.19
N PHE A 77 2.15 -3.74 3.31
CA PHE A 77 1.33 -4.93 3.51
C PHE A 77 -0.14 -4.51 3.53
N ILE A 78 -0.92 -5.02 2.59
CA ILE A 78 -2.37 -4.79 2.57
C ILE A 78 -3.03 -6.00 3.20
N ASN A 79 -3.46 -5.82 4.43
CA ASN A 79 -4.13 -6.87 5.19
C ASN A 79 -5.62 -6.81 4.93
N ASN A 80 -6.30 -7.95 4.98
CA ASN A 80 -7.75 -8.00 4.75
C ASN A 80 -8.14 -7.37 3.41
N ALA A 81 -7.36 -7.65 2.38
CA ALA A 81 -7.52 -7.01 1.08
C ALA A 81 -8.89 -7.22 0.45
N LYS A 82 -9.55 -8.34 0.77
CA LYS A 82 -10.89 -8.61 0.23
C LYS A 82 -11.94 -7.61 0.70
N TYR A 83 -11.68 -6.89 1.80
CA TYR A 83 -12.59 -5.88 2.32
C TYR A 83 -12.29 -4.48 1.83
N LEU A 84 -11.15 -4.30 1.16
CA LEU A 84 -10.72 -2.99 0.65
C LEU A 84 -11.74 -2.46 -0.35
N PHE A 85 -12.36 -1.31 -0.06
CA PHE A 85 -13.40 -0.71 -0.89
C PHE A 85 -14.44 -1.75 -1.31
N ILE A 86 -14.98 -2.49 -0.32
CA ILE A 86 -15.82 -3.66 -0.61
C ILE A 86 -17.07 -3.32 -1.42
N ASN A 87 -17.55 -2.08 -1.32
CA ASN A 87 -18.73 -1.63 -2.05
C ASN A 87 -18.42 -0.58 -3.11
N ASP A 88 -17.14 -0.39 -3.44
CA ASP A 88 -16.72 0.66 -4.37
C ASP A 88 -15.54 0.19 -5.21
N GLU A 89 -15.85 -0.56 -6.27
CA GLU A 89 -14.83 -1.13 -7.15
C GLU A 89 -14.02 -0.06 -7.87
N ILE A 90 -14.64 1.07 -8.20
CA ILE A 90 -13.96 2.14 -8.91
C ILE A 90 -12.86 2.73 -8.02
N SER A 91 -13.18 3.06 -6.79
CA SER A 91 -12.20 3.60 -5.86
C SER A 91 -11.11 2.58 -5.52
N LYS A 92 -11.48 1.31 -5.43
CA LYS A 92 -10.50 0.24 -5.21
C LYS A 92 -9.45 0.24 -6.33
N ASN A 93 -9.91 0.33 -7.58
CA ASN A 93 -9.00 0.32 -8.72
C ASN A 93 -8.13 1.55 -8.75
N ILE A 94 -8.66 2.72 -8.40
CA ILE A 94 -7.87 3.95 -8.33
C ILE A 94 -6.77 3.82 -7.27
N PHE A 95 -7.14 3.32 -6.09
CA PHE A 95 -6.20 3.15 -4.98
C PHE A 95 -5.05 2.21 -5.38
N LEU A 96 -5.40 1.07 -5.96
CA LEU A 96 -4.39 0.09 -6.36
C LEU A 96 -3.51 0.61 -7.50
N GLU A 97 -4.08 1.40 -8.40
CA GLU A 97 -3.31 2.01 -9.49
C GLU A 97 -2.32 3.05 -8.96
N ILE A 98 -2.73 3.86 -8.00
CA ILE A 98 -1.84 4.85 -7.39
C ILE A 98 -0.66 4.16 -6.70
N LEU A 99 -0.92 3.09 -5.96
CA LEU A 99 0.16 2.34 -5.31
C LEU A 99 1.09 1.69 -6.33
N SER A 100 0.53 1.14 -7.40
CA SER A 100 1.31 0.54 -8.47
C SER A 100 2.23 1.57 -9.13
N ASP A 101 1.70 2.76 -9.40
CA ASP A 101 2.48 3.84 -10.00
C ASP A 101 3.58 4.29 -9.07
N THR A 102 3.33 4.32 -7.77
CA THR A 102 4.34 4.68 -6.78
C THR A 102 5.53 3.73 -6.85
N VAL A 103 5.27 2.43 -6.96
CA VAL A 103 6.33 1.43 -7.09
C VAL A 103 7.17 1.71 -8.34
N LEU A 104 6.50 1.99 -9.45
CA LEU A 104 7.19 2.25 -10.72
C LEU A 104 8.01 3.55 -10.67
N TRP A 105 7.48 4.58 -10.00
CA TRP A 105 8.17 5.86 -9.88
C TRP A 105 9.41 5.76 -9.01
N TRP A 106 9.35 5.00 -7.94
CA TRP A 106 10.46 4.90 -7.01
C TRP A 106 11.48 3.83 -7.42
N ASP A 107 11.17 3.14 -8.53
CA ASP A 107 12.07 2.20 -9.19
C ASP A 107 12.50 1.02 -8.33
N GLU A 108 13.19 1.25 -7.23
CA GLU A 108 13.64 0.18 -6.33
C GLU A 108 13.24 0.50 -4.90
N GLY A 109 13.18 -0.52 -4.08
CA GLY A 109 13.00 -0.34 -2.65
C GLY A 109 11.56 -0.32 -2.17
N VAL A 110 10.58 -0.49 -3.06
CA VAL A 110 9.17 -0.55 -2.65
C VAL A 110 8.58 -1.89 -3.09
N GLU A 111 8.06 -2.65 -2.12
CA GLU A 111 7.38 -3.90 -2.39
C GLU A 111 5.98 -3.86 -1.80
N ILE A 112 4.98 -4.36 -2.52
CA ILE A 112 3.60 -4.39 -2.05
C ILE A 112 3.12 -5.83 -1.96
N TYR A 113 2.63 -6.19 -0.78
CA TYR A 113 2.16 -7.54 -0.51
C TYR A 113 0.68 -7.54 -0.16
N ILE A 114 -0.08 -8.44 -0.79
CA ILE A 114 -1.48 -8.69 -0.46
C ILE A 114 -1.50 -9.85 0.52
N VAL A 115 -1.92 -9.60 1.75
CA VAL A 115 -1.81 -10.55 2.84
C VAL A 115 -3.14 -11.26 3.08
N GLY A 116 -3.07 -12.55 3.36
CA GLY A 116 -4.24 -13.32 3.74
C GLY A 116 -4.97 -13.93 2.57
N GLY A 117 -4.45 -13.75 1.37
CA GLY A 117 -4.99 -14.46 0.22
C GLY A 117 -4.67 -15.94 0.37
N ARG A 118 -5.55 -16.77 -0.13
CA ARG A 118 -5.29 -18.17 -0.10
C ARG A 118 -4.22 -18.48 -1.14
N ARG A 119 -3.11 -19.01 -0.70
CA ARG A 119 -2.09 -19.43 -1.62
C ARG A 119 -2.59 -20.67 -2.34
N LYS A 120 -2.60 -20.63 -3.68
CA LYS A 120 -2.94 -21.80 -4.42
C LYS A 120 -1.85 -22.79 -4.26
N LYS A 121 -2.09 -23.87 -3.59
CA LYS A 121 -1.13 -24.81 -3.50
C LYS A 121 -1.07 -25.63 -4.62
N PHE A 122 -1.45 -25.94 -5.07
CA PHE A 122 -1.25 -26.83 -5.96
C PHE A 122 -1.80 -26.84 -6.84
N ASN A 123 -1.88 -26.42 -6.86
CA ASN A 123 -2.28 -26.45 -7.69
C ASN A 123 -1.76 -26.63 -8.33
#